data_26f7d57774f86fc4e42824160db28f96
#
_entry.id   26f7d57774f86fc4e42824160db28f96
#
_cell.length_a   1.000
_cell.length_b   1.000
_cell.length_c   1.000
_cell.angle_alpha   90.00
_cell.angle_beta   90.00
_cell.angle_gamma   90.00
#
_symmetry.space_group_name_H-M   'P 1'
#
loop_
_entity.id
_entity.type
_entity.pdbx_description
1 polymer ?
#
loop_
_entity_poly.entity_id
_entity_poly.type
_entity_poly.pdbx_seq_one_letter_code
_entity_poly.pdbx_strand_id
1 'polypeptide(L)'
;DEPLLIWRSGSQWLGGLYFLCSLFLLAESPKIKIKNIYTDYEGVNLSEIRNQYTKVLLIYFLLTLLVFILLSYSGIRLFEGFNLSMTIISAGGFIPTNLLSEIVRSENQKLIFSFSMLIPFFNLYLIYNVIFGDRSLINNKEDFYLLILLLFVLIITYIFFSNIFGFNSILFAVLSSFSNIGLALDNQFSNLSFLFLILVII
;
A
#
# COMPACT_ATOMS: atom_id res chain seq x y z
N ASP A 1 -10.07 -9.07 22.21
CA ASP A 1 -9.32 -8.04 22.96
C ASP A 1 -8.87 -6.90 22.03
N GLU A 2 -9.64 -5.79 22.02
CA GLU A 2 -9.40 -4.63 21.14
C GLU A 2 -7.98 -4.03 21.29
N PRO A 3 -7.37 -3.92 22.49
CA PRO A 3 -6.02 -3.39 22.63
C PRO A 3 -4.96 -4.21 21.90
N LEU A 4 -5.12 -5.53 21.86
CA LEU A 4 -4.20 -6.42 21.16
C LEU A 4 -4.28 -6.27 19.65
N LEU A 5 -5.48 -6.00 19.10
CA LEU A 5 -5.69 -5.73 17.69
C LEU A 5 -5.01 -4.43 17.27
N ILE A 6 -5.17 -3.36 18.07
CA ILE A 6 -4.46 -2.08 17.83
C ILE A 6 -2.95 -2.27 17.90
N TRP A 7 -2.46 -3.05 18.85
CA TRP A 7 -1.03 -3.33 18.97
C TRP A 7 -0.49 -4.02 17.72
N ARG A 8 -1.21 -5.00 17.19
CA ARG A 8 -0.80 -5.74 15.98
C ARG A 8 -0.80 -4.85 14.74
N SER A 9 -1.88 -4.12 14.48
CA SER A 9 -1.97 -3.20 13.34
C SER A 9 -0.99 -2.04 13.46
N GLY A 10 -0.80 -1.51 14.67
CA GLY A 10 0.16 -0.44 14.96
C GLY A 10 1.61 -0.89 14.76
N SER A 11 1.97 -2.09 15.21
CA SER A 11 3.32 -2.63 15.00
C SER A 11 3.63 -2.87 13.52
N GLN A 12 2.66 -3.36 12.73
CA GLN A 12 2.81 -3.44 11.27
C GLN A 12 2.99 -2.07 10.64
N TRP A 13 2.19 -1.10 11.04
CA TRP A 13 2.24 0.26 10.53
C TRP A 13 3.61 0.91 10.80
N LEU A 14 4.13 0.76 12.02
CA LEU A 14 5.47 1.22 12.37
C LEU A 14 6.56 0.50 11.58
N GLY A 15 6.40 -0.82 11.37
CA GLY A 15 7.32 -1.61 10.55
C GLY A 15 7.38 -1.13 9.10
N GLY A 16 6.23 -0.83 8.50
CA GLY A 16 6.13 -0.25 7.15
C GLY A 16 6.79 1.13 7.07
N LEU A 17 6.55 2.00 8.04
CA LEU A 17 7.19 3.30 8.13
C LEU A 17 8.73 3.18 8.25
N TYR A 18 9.21 2.29 9.11
CA TYR A 18 10.64 2.03 9.28
C TYR A 18 11.28 1.52 7.98
N PHE A 19 10.62 0.61 7.29
CA PHE A 19 11.06 0.10 5.99
C PHE A 19 11.19 1.22 4.95
N LEU A 20 10.17 2.09 4.84
CA LEU A 20 10.21 3.24 3.94
C LEU A 20 11.35 4.21 4.26
N CYS A 21 11.54 4.53 5.54
CA CYS A 21 12.65 5.37 5.98
C CYS A 21 14.00 4.75 5.61
N SER A 22 14.16 3.43 5.76
CA SER A 22 15.39 2.73 5.39
C SER A 22 15.64 2.72 3.88
N LEU A 23 14.59 2.55 3.06
CA LEU A 23 14.71 2.68 1.60
C LEU A 23 15.16 4.08 1.16
N PHE A 24 14.63 5.14 1.79
CA PHE A 24 15.07 6.50 1.52
C PHE A 24 16.55 6.71 1.82
N LEU A 25 17.05 6.18 2.93
CA LEU A 25 18.48 6.23 3.26
C LEU A 25 19.33 5.51 2.21
N LEU A 26 18.90 4.33 1.78
CA LEU A 26 19.63 3.55 0.78
C LEU A 26 19.61 4.22 -0.60
N ALA A 27 18.48 4.82 -0.99
CA ALA A 27 18.33 5.50 -2.29
C ALA A 27 19.19 6.78 -2.37
N GLU A 28 19.39 7.48 -1.27
CA GLU A 28 20.23 8.69 -1.23
C GLU A 28 21.74 8.40 -1.13
N SER A 29 22.09 7.20 -0.66
CA SER A 29 23.49 6.81 -0.49
C SER A 29 24.37 6.90 -1.75
N PRO A 30 23.87 6.69 -3.00
CA PRO A 30 24.68 6.89 -4.22
C PRO A 30 25.02 8.34 -4.53
N LYS A 31 24.31 9.33 -3.95
CA LYS A 31 24.65 10.76 -4.10
C LYS A 31 25.78 11.20 -3.17
N ILE A 32 26.17 10.39 -2.22
CA ILE A 32 27.44 10.54 -1.51
C ILE A 32 28.53 10.23 -2.55
N LYS A 33 28.97 11.25 -3.28
CA LYS A 33 30.09 11.15 -4.21
C LYS A 33 31.25 10.54 -3.44
N ILE A 34 31.61 9.30 -3.79
CA ILE A 34 32.78 8.57 -3.27
C ILE A 34 34.06 9.43 -3.30
N LYS A 35 34.03 10.53 -4.04
CA LYS A 35 35.15 11.47 -4.18
C LYS A 35 35.53 12.23 -2.89
N ASN A 36 34.64 12.26 -1.88
CA ASN A 36 34.87 13.05 -0.66
C ASN A 36 35.13 12.21 0.61
N ILE A 37 35.27 10.88 0.47
CA ILE A 37 35.50 9.98 1.62
C ILE A 37 36.81 10.30 2.35
N TYR A 38 37.73 11.01 1.71
CA TYR A 38 39.06 11.30 2.28
C TYR A 38 39.25 12.74 2.81
N THR A 39 38.31 13.66 2.59
CA THR A 39 38.57 15.09 2.95
C THR A 39 37.52 15.77 3.82
N ASP A 40 36.28 15.27 3.90
CA ASP A 40 35.24 15.98 4.65
C ASP A 40 34.36 15.03 5.46
N TYR A 41 34.72 14.77 6.69
CA TYR A 41 33.85 14.24 7.75
C TYR A 41 32.75 15.27 8.16
N GLU A 42 32.68 16.42 7.52
CA GLU A 42 31.79 17.55 7.86
C GLU A 42 30.60 17.72 6.92
N GLY A 43 30.14 16.73 6.19
CA GLY A 43 29.25 17.03 5.06
C GLY A 43 27.90 16.34 4.98
N VAL A 44 27.50 15.47 5.92
CA VAL A 44 26.12 15.01 5.96
C VAL A 44 25.29 16.00 6.77
N ASN A 45 24.56 16.88 6.08
CA ASN A 45 23.64 17.82 6.71
C ASN A 45 22.54 17.05 7.41
N LEU A 46 22.72 16.71 8.68
CA LEU A 46 21.73 16.05 9.54
C LEU A 46 20.37 16.77 9.51
N SER A 47 20.38 18.08 9.25
CA SER A 47 19.16 18.88 9.09
C SER A 47 18.39 18.53 7.81
N GLU A 48 19.07 18.25 6.70
CA GLU A 48 18.43 17.87 5.44
C GLU A 48 17.83 16.46 5.54
N ILE A 49 18.59 15.51 6.08
CA ILE A 49 18.12 14.15 6.34
C ILE A 49 16.89 14.19 7.26
N ARG A 50 16.97 14.92 8.38
CA ARG A 50 15.83 15.06 9.29
C ARG A 50 14.60 15.65 8.62
N ASN A 51 14.79 16.65 7.75
CA ASN A 51 13.68 17.27 7.03
C ASN A 51 13.01 16.31 6.04
N GLN A 52 13.77 15.45 5.39
CA GLN A 52 13.24 14.43 4.48
C GLN A 52 12.46 13.35 5.24
N TYR A 53 12.97 12.87 6.37
CA TYR A 53 12.25 11.91 7.22
C TYR A 53 10.92 12.46 7.72
N THR A 54 10.90 13.71 8.18
CA THR A 54 9.65 14.34 8.62
C THR A 54 8.64 14.45 7.49
N LYS A 55 9.05 14.72 6.26
CA LYS A 55 8.16 14.75 5.10
C LYS A 55 7.59 13.36 4.77
N VAL A 56 8.42 12.32 4.76
CA VAL A 56 7.99 10.93 4.54
C VAL A 56 7.00 10.50 5.60
N LEU A 57 7.29 10.75 6.87
CA LEU A 57 6.40 10.44 7.99
C LEU A 57 5.07 11.16 7.85
N LEU A 58 5.09 12.45 7.49
CA LEU A 58 3.88 13.25 7.30
C LEU A 58 3.02 12.68 6.17
N ILE A 59 3.62 12.36 5.02
CA ILE A 59 2.89 11.76 3.88
C ILE A 59 2.28 10.42 4.31
N TYR A 60 3.04 9.55 4.94
CA TYR A 60 2.59 8.24 5.39
C TYR A 60 1.41 8.36 6.35
N PHE A 61 1.47 9.30 7.29
CA PHE A 61 0.38 9.59 8.21
C PHE A 61 -0.85 10.15 7.48
N LEU A 62 -0.67 11.12 6.57
CA LEU A 62 -1.76 11.70 5.79
C LEU A 62 -2.46 10.65 4.92
N LEU A 63 -1.71 9.75 4.29
CA LEU A 63 -2.29 8.65 3.50
C LEU A 63 -3.07 7.68 4.38
N THR A 64 -2.57 7.37 5.58
CA THR A 64 -3.29 6.53 6.54
C THR A 64 -4.62 7.19 6.96
N LEU A 65 -4.58 8.49 7.22
CA LEU A 65 -5.77 9.26 7.59
C LEU A 65 -6.77 9.33 6.42
N LEU A 66 -6.28 9.51 5.19
CA LEU A 66 -7.12 9.50 3.99
C LEU A 66 -7.84 8.15 3.82
N VAL A 67 -7.12 7.03 3.92
CA VAL A 67 -7.73 5.69 3.85
C VAL A 67 -8.72 5.49 4.98
N PHE A 68 -8.39 5.92 6.20
CA PHE A 68 -9.30 5.83 7.34
C PHE A 68 -10.61 6.59 7.08
N ILE A 69 -10.54 7.80 6.53
CA ILE A 69 -11.73 8.60 6.17
C ILE A 69 -12.54 7.88 5.09
N LEU A 70 -11.90 7.35 4.04
CA LEU A 70 -12.59 6.62 2.96
C LEU A 70 -13.33 5.38 3.50
N LEU A 71 -12.69 4.59 4.36
CA LEU A 71 -13.30 3.41 4.96
C LEU A 71 -14.44 3.79 5.92
N SER A 72 -14.28 4.83 6.71
CA SER A 72 -15.33 5.34 7.59
C SER A 72 -16.54 5.87 6.83
N TYR A 73 -16.29 6.57 5.71
CA TYR A 73 -17.37 7.06 4.83
C TYR A 73 -18.14 5.90 4.18
N SER A 74 -17.50 4.77 3.91
CA SER A 74 -18.17 3.56 3.39
C SER A 74 -19.10 2.89 4.41
N GLY A 75 -19.11 3.33 5.67
CA GLY A 75 -19.93 2.76 6.76
C GLY A 75 -19.24 1.61 7.51
N ILE A 76 -17.94 1.44 7.37
CA ILE A 76 -17.15 0.52 8.21
C ILE A 76 -17.01 1.13 9.61
N ARG A 77 -17.11 0.31 10.67
CA ARG A 77 -16.95 0.77 12.07
C ARG A 77 -15.59 1.45 12.24
N LEU A 78 -15.58 2.57 12.98
CA LEU A 78 -14.38 3.38 13.18
C LEU A 78 -13.18 2.57 13.68
N PHE A 79 -13.41 1.66 14.62
CA PHE A 79 -12.35 0.79 15.16
C PHE A 79 -11.76 -0.14 14.08
N GLU A 80 -12.60 -0.77 13.31
CA GLU A 80 -12.19 -1.68 12.21
C GLU A 80 -11.52 -0.87 11.08
N GLY A 81 -12.10 0.27 10.71
CA GLY A 81 -11.56 1.18 9.71
C GLY A 81 -10.17 1.69 10.07
N PHE A 82 -9.94 2.00 11.35
CA PHE A 82 -8.63 2.44 11.84
C PHE A 82 -7.58 1.32 11.73
N ASN A 83 -7.89 0.11 12.19
CA ASN A 83 -6.98 -1.04 12.06
C ASN A 83 -6.70 -1.37 10.59
N LEU A 84 -7.74 -1.38 9.74
CA LEU A 84 -7.61 -1.68 8.31
C LEU A 84 -6.82 -0.60 7.56
N SER A 85 -6.97 0.68 7.91
CA SER A 85 -6.19 1.75 7.28
C SER A 85 -4.69 1.60 7.53
N MET A 86 -4.30 1.24 8.76
CA MET A 86 -2.91 0.92 9.11
C MET A 86 -2.39 -0.27 8.30
N THR A 87 -3.19 -1.32 8.20
CA THR A 87 -2.85 -2.56 7.47
C THR A 87 -2.71 -2.29 5.97
N ILE A 88 -3.61 -1.51 5.37
CA ILE A 88 -3.56 -1.18 3.94
C ILE A 88 -2.28 -0.40 3.61
N ILE A 89 -1.99 0.65 4.35
CA ILE A 89 -0.84 1.52 4.05
C ILE A 89 0.50 0.82 4.30
N SER A 90 0.57 -0.07 5.29
CA SER A 90 1.78 -0.87 5.55
C SER A 90 1.90 -2.12 4.67
N ALA A 91 0.91 -2.41 3.81
CA ALA A 91 0.79 -3.67 3.05
C ALA A 91 0.94 -4.92 3.94
N GLY A 92 0.36 -4.87 5.16
CA GLY A 92 0.60 -5.87 6.20
C GLY A 92 -0.36 -7.06 6.23
N GLY A 93 -1.52 -6.98 5.56
CA GLY A 93 -2.49 -8.08 5.44
C GLY A 93 -3.21 -8.49 6.73
N PHE A 94 -3.12 -7.71 7.81
CA PHE A 94 -3.78 -8.02 9.07
C PHE A 94 -5.26 -7.64 9.06
N ILE A 95 -6.12 -8.56 9.51
CA ILE A 95 -7.56 -8.36 9.67
C ILE A 95 -7.92 -8.42 11.15
N PRO A 96 -8.72 -7.48 11.67
CA PRO A 96 -9.15 -7.49 13.08
C PRO A 96 -10.20 -8.55 13.41
N THR A 97 -10.79 -9.21 12.40
CA THR A 97 -11.78 -10.30 12.51
C THR A 97 -11.25 -11.57 11.86
N ASN A 98 -11.98 -12.69 11.99
CA ASN A 98 -11.60 -13.95 11.35
C ASN A 98 -11.75 -13.90 9.83
N LEU A 99 -12.77 -13.20 9.34
CA LEU A 99 -13.06 -13.05 7.92
C LEU A 99 -13.29 -11.58 7.58
N LEU A 100 -12.73 -11.12 6.47
CA LEU A 100 -12.92 -9.75 6.01
C LEU A 100 -14.37 -9.48 5.59
N SER A 101 -15.10 -10.49 5.13
CA SER A 101 -16.53 -10.42 4.79
C SER A 101 -17.43 -10.06 5.99
N GLU A 102 -16.96 -10.25 7.21
CA GLU A 102 -17.68 -9.78 8.41
C GLU A 102 -17.70 -8.25 8.51
N ILE A 103 -16.65 -7.60 7.99
CA ILE A 103 -16.48 -6.13 8.01
C ILE A 103 -17.01 -5.52 6.72
N VAL A 104 -16.57 -6.05 5.58
CA VAL A 104 -16.88 -5.54 4.23
C VAL A 104 -18.07 -6.33 3.67
N ARG A 105 -19.28 -5.83 3.92
CA ARG A 105 -20.53 -6.53 3.60
C ARG A 105 -21.18 -6.06 2.31
N SER A 106 -21.15 -4.76 2.03
CA SER A 106 -21.80 -4.17 0.87
C SER A 106 -20.87 -4.09 -0.34
N GLU A 107 -21.44 -4.09 -1.53
CA GLU A 107 -20.68 -3.94 -2.77
C GLU A 107 -19.95 -2.60 -2.85
N ASN A 108 -20.54 -1.52 -2.31
CA ASN A 108 -19.91 -0.22 -2.23
C ASN A 108 -18.69 -0.23 -1.29
N GLN A 109 -18.77 -0.96 -0.16
CA GLN A 109 -17.64 -1.13 0.74
C GLN A 109 -16.50 -1.88 0.05
N LYS A 110 -16.81 -2.94 -0.71
CA LYS A 110 -15.81 -3.70 -1.50
C LYS A 110 -15.09 -2.79 -2.50
N LEU A 111 -15.85 -1.95 -3.22
CA LEU A 111 -15.27 -1.01 -4.19
C LEU A 111 -14.35 0.02 -3.52
N ILE A 112 -14.82 0.70 -2.47
CA ILE A 112 -14.03 1.72 -1.77
C ILE A 112 -12.77 1.11 -1.16
N PHE A 113 -12.90 -0.09 -0.56
CA PHE A 113 -11.77 -0.83 -0.02
C PHE A 113 -10.76 -1.20 -1.11
N SER A 114 -11.24 -1.71 -2.25
CA SER A 114 -10.39 -2.05 -3.40
C SER A 114 -9.60 -0.84 -3.90
N PHE A 115 -10.26 0.30 -4.07
CA PHE A 115 -9.57 1.54 -4.47
C PHE A 115 -8.58 2.03 -3.41
N SER A 116 -8.88 1.83 -2.13
CA SER A 116 -7.94 2.18 -1.04
C SER A 116 -6.64 1.37 -1.12
N MET A 117 -6.70 0.12 -1.62
CA MET A 117 -5.50 -0.72 -1.82
C MET A 117 -4.59 -0.22 -2.94
N LEU A 118 -5.07 0.64 -3.85
CA LEU A 118 -4.22 1.25 -4.87
C LEU A 118 -3.26 2.29 -4.28
N ILE A 119 -3.56 2.87 -3.12
CA ILE A 119 -2.76 3.93 -2.52
C ILE A 119 -1.33 3.45 -2.21
N PRO A 120 -1.09 2.33 -1.51
CA PRO A 120 0.25 1.82 -1.30
C PRO A 120 0.90 1.24 -2.58
N PHE A 121 0.11 0.92 -3.61
CA PHE A 121 0.62 0.45 -4.89
C PHE A 121 1.35 1.55 -5.66
N PHE A 122 0.82 2.79 -5.63
CA PHE A 122 1.51 3.91 -6.23
C PHE A 122 2.76 4.25 -5.43
N ASN A 123 3.86 4.39 -6.14
CA ASN A 123 5.15 4.69 -5.56
C ASN A 123 5.05 5.95 -4.65
N LEU A 124 5.33 5.77 -3.37
CA LEU A 124 5.39 6.88 -2.40
C LEU A 124 6.31 8.03 -2.86
N TYR A 125 7.31 7.71 -3.67
CA TYR A 125 8.20 8.66 -4.32
C TYR A 125 7.44 9.58 -5.27
N LEU A 126 6.49 9.03 -6.02
CA LEU A 126 5.64 9.79 -6.95
C LEU A 126 4.73 10.74 -6.16
N ILE A 127 4.13 10.25 -5.08
CA ILE A 127 3.27 11.07 -4.20
C ILE A 127 4.10 12.19 -3.54
N TYR A 128 5.32 11.87 -3.08
CA TYR A 128 6.26 12.84 -2.53
C TYR A 128 6.56 13.96 -3.54
N ASN A 129 6.87 13.61 -4.78
CA ASN A 129 7.21 14.57 -5.83
C ASN A 129 6.02 15.42 -6.26
N VAL A 130 4.82 14.84 -6.33
CA VAL A 130 3.60 15.58 -6.63
C VAL A 130 3.31 16.62 -5.53
N ILE A 131 3.49 16.27 -4.26
CA ILE A 131 3.20 17.16 -3.13
C ILE A 131 4.28 18.24 -2.96
N PHE A 132 5.55 17.88 -3.12
CA PHE A 132 6.68 18.79 -2.85
C PHE A 132 7.31 19.44 -4.10
N GLY A 133 6.78 19.16 -5.30
CA GLY A 133 7.08 19.91 -6.51
C GLY A 133 8.40 19.58 -7.22
N ASP A 134 9.05 18.49 -6.88
CA ASP A 134 10.25 18.02 -7.59
C ASP A 134 9.87 17.34 -8.90
N ARG A 135 9.84 18.11 -10.00
CA ARG A 135 9.41 17.65 -11.32
C ARG A 135 10.36 16.68 -12.02
N SER A 136 11.53 16.41 -11.46
CA SER A 136 12.56 15.58 -12.09
C SER A 136 12.19 14.09 -12.24
N LEU A 137 11.16 13.62 -11.54
CA LEU A 137 10.75 12.21 -11.50
C LEU A 137 9.40 11.92 -12.17
N ILE A 138 8.70 12.93 -12.69
CA ILE A 138 7.40 12.74 -13.39
C ILE A 138 7.55 11.97 -14.71
N ASN A 139 8.77 11.78 -15.19
CA ASN A 139 9.06 11.12 -16.47
C ASN A 139 9.22 9.59 -16.39
N ASN A 140 8.88 8.97 -15.25
CA ASN A 140 8.99 7.52 -15.09
C ASN A 140 7.86 6.82 -15.82
N LYS A 141 8.19 6.24 -16.97
CA LYS A 141 7.27 5.39 -17.75
C LYS A 141 6.92 4.09 -17.04
N GLU A 142 7.64 3.74 -15.97
CA GLU A 142 7.48 2.50 -15.21
C GLU A 142 6.11 2.39 -14.55
N ASP A 143 5.64 3.46 -13.91
CA ASP A 143 4.31 3.48 -13.27
C ASP A 143 3.17 3.31 -14.29
N PHE A 144 3.36 3.83 -15.50
CA PHE A 144 2.41 3.65 -16.60
C PHE A 144 2.37 2.19 -17.09
N TYR A 145 3.52 1.54 -17.22
CA TYR A 145 3.59 0.12 -17.59
C TYR A 145 2.99 -0.78 -16.49
N LEU A 146 3.22 -0.46 -15.22
CA LEU A 146 2.60 -1.17 -14.09
C LEU A 146 1.07 -1.05 -14.13
N LEU A 147 0.54 0.12 -14.46
CA LEU A 147 -0.90 0.33 -14.57
C LEU A 147 -1.50 -0.47 -15.75
N ILE A 148 -0.80 -0.51 -16.90
CA ILE A 148 -1.21 -1.33 -18.04
C ILE A 148 -1.21 -2.81 -17.66
N LEU A 149 -0.19 -3.27 -16.97
CA LEU A 149 -0.09 -4.66 -16.51
C LEU A 149 -1.21 -5.02 -15.55
N LEU A 150 -1.55 -4.12 -14.60
CA LEU A 150 -2.68 -4.29 -13.69
C LEU A 150 -4.00 -4.43 -14.46
N LEU A 151 -4.25 -3.54 -15.43
CA LEU A 151 -5.45 -3.62 -16.27
C LEU A 151 -5.50 -4.91 -17.08
N PHE A 152 -4.38 -5.34 -17.64
CA PHE A 152 -4.28 -6.59 -18.40
C PHE A 152 -4.62 -7.81 -17.54
N VAL A 153 -4.05 -7.89 -16.33
CA VAL A 153 -4.36 -8.99 -15.39
C VAL A 153 -5.82 -8.93 -14.96
N LEU A 154 -6.38 -7.74 -14.73
CA LEU A 154 -7.78 -7.58 -14.36
C LEU A 154 -8.72 -8.08 -15.47
N ILE A 155 -8.41 -7.78 -16.74
CA ILE A 155 -9.20 -8.24 -17.89
C ILE A 155 -9.12 -9.77 -18.00
N ILE A 156 -7.94 -10.35 -17.92
CA ILE A 156 -7.75 -11.81 -18.00
C ILE A 156 -8.55 -12.51 -16.90
N THR A 157 -8.39 -12.08 -15.65
CA THR A 157 -9.09 -12.70 -14.53
C THR A 157 -10.59 -12.54 -14.63
N TYR A 158 -11.07 -11.40 -15.11
CA TYR A 158 -12.49 -11.21 -15.34
C TYR A 158 -13.02 -12.21 -16.39
N ILE A 159 -12.32 -12.41 -17.50
CA ILE A 159 -12.74 -13.37 -18.55
C ILE A 159 -12.84 -14.80 -17.98
N PHE A 160 -11.86 -15.22 -17.17
CA PHE A 160 -11.86 -16.60 -16.64
C PHE A 160 -12.84 -16.83 -15.49
N PHE A 161 -13.09 -15.83 -14.65
CA PHE A 161 -13.80 -15.99 -13.39
C PHE A 161 -15.13 -15.25 -13.29
N SER A 162 -15.56 -14.51 -14.33
CA SER A 162 -16.83 -13.77 -14.32
C SER A 162 -18.08 -14.64 -14.10
N ASN A 163 -18.02 -15.93 -14.46
CA ASN A 163 -19.12 -16.87 -14.28
C ASN A 163 -19.29 -17.34 -12.81
N ILE A 164 -18.24 -17.20 -11.99
CA ILE A 164 -18.23 -17.71 -10.61
C ILE A 164 -18.31 -16.55 -9.61
N PHE A 165 -17.66 -15.43 -9.92
CA PHE A 165 -17.52 -14.30 -9.01
C PHE A 165 -18.00 -13.01 -9.65
N GLY A 166 -18.60 -12.12 -8.83
CA GLY A 166 -18.96 -10.77 -9.28
C GLY A 166 -17.74 -9.90 -9.53
N PHE A 167 -17.89 -8.90 -10.40
CA PHE A 167 -16.84 -7.98 -10.79
C PHE A 167 -16.10 -7.35 -9.58
N ASN A 168 -16.84 -6.89 -8.56
CA ASN A 168 -16.26 -6.23 -7.39
C ASN A 168 -15.35 -7.17 -6.58
N SER A 169 -15.71 -8.46 -6.52
CA SER A 169 -14.90 -9.46 -5.82
C SER A 169 -13.64 -9.81 -6.59
N ILE A 170 -13.69 -9.86 -7.92
CA ILE A 170 -12.53 -10.04 -8.79
C ILE A 170 -11.60 -8.84 -8.68
N LEU A 171 -12.15 -7.63 -8.77
CA LEU A 171 -11.40 -6.38 -8.61
C LEU A 171 -10.67 -6.36 -7.27
N PHE A 172 -11.35 -6.71 -6.19
CA PHE A 172 -10.78 -6.78 -4.85
C PHE A 172 -9.59 -7.76 -4.80
N ALA A 173 -9.76 -8.98 -5.32
CA ALA A 173 -8.72 -9.99 -5.31
C ALA A 173 -7.48 -9.58 -6.12
N VAL A 174 -7.70 -8.98 -7.30
CA VAL A 174 -6.61 -8.47 -8.15
C VAL A 174 -5.85 -7.37 -7.43
N LEU A 175 -6.54 -6.36 -6.91
CA LEU A 175 -5.90 -5.23 -6.25
C LEU A 175 -5.21 -5.62 -4.95
N SER A 176 -5.79 -6.55 -4.19
CA SER A 176 -5.16 -7.11 -2.99
C SER A 176 -3.85 -7.84 -3.30
N SER A 177 -3.80 -8.58 -4.42
CA SER A 177 -2.59 -9.27 -4.87
C SER A 177 -1.52 -8.31 -5.36
N PHE A 178 -1.90 -7.33 -6.19
CA PHE A 178 -0.97 -6.33 -6.73
C PHE A 178 -0.40 -5.40 -5.66
N SER A 179 -1.21 -4.99 -4.70
CA SER A 179 -0.74 -4.14 -3.59
C SER A 179 0.07 -4.91 -2.54
N ASN A 180 0.25 -6.21 -2.74
CA ASN A 180 0.97 -7.10 -1.83
C ASN A 180 0.38 -7.17 -0.41
N ILE A 181 -0.89 -6.77 -0.26
CA ILE A 181 -1.60 -6.81 1.03
C ILE A 181 -2.03 -8.22 1.37
N GLY A 182 -2.43 -9.02 0.36
CA GLY A 182 -2.79 -10.43 0.53
C GLY A 182 -4.11 -10.68 1.26
N LEU A 183 -5.03 -9.72 1.28
CA LEU A 183 -6.35 -9.87 1.88
C LEU A 183 -7.29 -10.64 0.97
N ALA A 184 -8.05 -11.60 1.53
CA ALA A 184 -9.11 -12.31 0.86
C ALA A 184 -10.47 -12.00 1.51
N LEU A 185 -11.53 -11.86 0.70
CA LEU A 185 -12.89 -11.63 1.21
C LEU A 185 -13.44 -12.88 1.88
N ASP A 186 -13.30 -14.02 1.24
CA ASP A 186 -13.83 -15.31 1.69
C ASP A 186 -12.79 -16.44 1.54
N ASN A 187 -12.99 -17.53 2.30
CA ASN A 187 -12.13 -18.72 2.20
C ASN A 187 -12.12 -19.36 0.81
N GLN A 188 -13.14 -19.13 -0.02
CA GLN A 188 -13.19 -19.62 -1.41
C GLN A 188 -12.15 -18.91 -2.29
N PHE A 189 -11.80 -17.66 -1.97
CA PHE A 189 -10.74 -16.92 -2.66
C PHE A 189 -9.33 -17.34 -2.24
N SER A 190 -9.16 -17.99 -1.08
CA SER A 190 -7.84 -18.46 -0.64
C SER A 190 -7.27 -19.52 -1.60
N ASN A 191 -8.12 -20.37 -2.18
CA ASN A 191 -7.70 -21.33 -3.19
C ASN A 191 -7.43 -20.70 -4.56
N LEU A 192 -8.12 -19.60 -4.87
CA LEU A 192 -7.88 -18.81 -6.08
C LEU A 192 -6.66 -17.90 -5.94
N SER A 193 -6.38 -17.37 -4.75
CA SER A 193 -5.18 -16.55 -4.50
C SER A 193 -3.90 -17.34 -4.76
N PHE A 194 -3.90 -18.64 -4.54
CA PHE A 194 -2.76 -19.51 -4.85
C PHE A 194 -2.56 -19.66 -6.37
N LEU A 195 -3.63 -19.85 -7.14
CA LEU A 195 -3.58 -19.85 -8.62
C LEU A 195 -3.22 -18.46 -9.17
N PHE A 196 -3.65 -17.39 -8.49
CA PHE A 196 -3.31 -16.01 -8.83
C PHE A 196 -1.84 -15.69 -8.55
N LEU A 197 -1.30 -16.14 -7.42
CA LEU A 197 0.14 -16.04 -7.11
C LEU A 197 0.98 -16.72 -8.18
N ILE A 198 0.56 -17.88 -8.67
CA ILE A 198 1.25 -18.58 -9.77
C ILE A 198 1.19 -17.76 -11.06
N LEU A 199 0.06 -17.13 -11.40
CA LEU A 199 -0.11 -16.28 -12.60
C LEU A 199 0.69 -14.98 -12.54
N VAL A 200 0.95 -14.44 -11.36
CA VAL A 200 1.72 -13.18 -11.16
C VAL A 200 3.24 -13.46 -11.08
N ILE A 201 3.64 -14.68 -10.73
CA ILE A 201 5.06 -15.09 -10.65
C ILE A 201 5.60 -15.57 -12.00
N ILE A 202 4.74 -15.98 -12.95
CA ILE A 202 5.11 -16.35 -14.33
C ILE A 202 5.13 -15.10 -15.20
#